data_47f35ee9cacb29b8f5f4c5c905b9bea4
#
_entry.id   47f35ee9cacb29b8f5f4c5c905b9bea4
#
_cell.length_a   1.000
_cell.length_b   1.000
_cell.length_c   1.000
_cell.angle_alpha   90.00
_cell.angle_beta   90.00
_cell.angle_gamma   90.00
#
_symmetry.space_group_name_H-M   'P 1'
#
loop_
_entity.id
_entity.type
_entity.pdbx_description
1 polymer ?
#
loop_
_entity_poly.entity_id
_entity_poly.type
_entity_poly.pdbx_seq_one_letter_code
_entity_poly.pdbx_strand_id
1 'polypeptide(L)'
;MRLMRCCSYVNSHYSETKARAGEEPALFKCLPPGDHKSLFWMYSCFRTKENRQERQVDIMYGAILGDIIGSRFEFDRGGKTKDFELLTIEDKYTDDSVMTVAVAEGLLNAGKDASVEEIENRCIESMKKWGKFYPNAGYGQRFWLWLFSKKKSEPYGSYGNGSAMRVSAAGWLYDSIERTREVARATANVTHNHPEGIKGAECTAAVIFLARTGISKEEIEEYVIREFGYDFSESLDEMRARHKHVESCQDSLPKALRSFFDGDSYEDVVRNAVSLGGDTDTLAAIAGSMAEAFYDMPVMLRAETLGRIEDDMRDVVMRFDTAIGRGSSEHEDEYEANKFLMAAYYDFRNEPDEERRSHHFVSFLNAMAQGIFKELVVPMPFVDVNNTFDAAFNLENAKIGETLQLQEEVRLRMDTMKDPDGNLWLPLFFNTEAMHKGETANIIMPVTILDVLKFGLEGEDLKGVVIDPFDRPFTLSKDLLEKFLSDYEGWAAQRNGNNQES
;
A
#
# COMPACT_ATOMS: atom_id res chain seq x y z
N MET A 1 17.00 -20.80 -29.14
CA MET A 1 16.55 -22.21 -29.15
C MET A 1 17.44 -23.18 -28.37
N ARG A 2 18.76 -22.99 -28.26
CA ARG A 2 19.64 -23.85 -27.41
C ARG A 2 19.52 -23.52 -25.89
N LEU A 3 19.26 -22.29 -25.52
CA LEU A 3 19.09 -21.87 -24.13
C LEU A 3 17.78 -22.40 -23.45
N MET A 4 16.69 -22.47 -24.22
CA MET A 4 15.42 -23.04 -23.70
C MET A 4 15.49 -24.55 -23.41
N ARG A 5 16.38 -25.31 -24.05
CA ARG A 5 16.55 -26.74 -23.73
C ARG A 5 17.40 -26.99 -22.48
N CYS A 6 18.29 -26.06 -22.11
CA CYS A 6 19.00 -26.16 -20.82
C CYS A 6 18.11 -25.90 -19.65
N CYS A 7 17.17 -24.91 -19.69
CA CYS A 7 16.26 -24.61 -18.59
C CYS A 7 15.29 -25.76 -18.27
N SER A 8 14.83 -26.50 -19.28
CA SER A 8 13.93 -27.65 -19.03
C SER A 8 14.65 -28.87 -18.41
N TYR A 9 15.96 -29.01 -18.64
CA TYR A 9 16.76 -30.10 -18.08
C TYR A 9 17.12 -29.84 -16.61
N VAL A 10 17.35 -28.59 -16.25
CA VAL A 10 17.69 -28.20 -14.86
C VAL A 10 16.47 -28.37 -13.95
N ASN A 11 15.25 -28.02 -14.40
CA ASN A 11 14.04 -28.14 -13.61
C ASN A 11 13.63 -29.61 -13.30
N SER A 12 14.03 -30.59 -14.11
CA SER A 12 13.69 -31.99 -13.88
C SER A 12 14.67 -32.74 -12.97
N HIS A 13 15.88 -32.20 -12.73
CA HIS A 13 16.91 -32.87 -11.93
C HIS A 13 17.16 -32.23 -10.56
N TYR A 14 16.60 -31.04 -10.30
CA TYR A 14 16.80 -30.31 -9.03
C TYR A 14 15.89 -30.80 -7.88
N SER A 15 14.87 -31.60 -8.20
CA SER A 15 13.95 -32.13 -7.17
C SER A 15 14.53 -33.31 -6.36
N GLU A 16 15.67 -33.89 -6.75
CA GLU A 16 16.15 -35.14 -6.14
C GLU A 16 17.50 -35.08 -5.40
N THR A 17 18.24 -33.96 -5.40
CA THR A 17 19.54 -33.89 -4.71
C THR A 17 19.64 -32.71 -3.75
N LYS A 18 19.53 -32.98 -2.45
CA LYS A 18 19.99 -32.07 -1.40
C LYS A 18 21.50 -31.85 -1.54
N ALA A 19 21.91 -30.69 -2.04
CA ALA A 19 23.31 -30.32 -2.14
C ALA A 19 23.95 -30.22 -0.73
N ARG A 20 25.08 -30.88 -0.53
CA ARG A 20 25.94 -30.70 0.64
C ARG A 20 26.65 -29.34 0.52
N ALA A 21 26.71 -28.60 1.62
CA ALA A 21 27.37 -27.31 1.67
C ALA A 21 28.87 -27.46 1.29
N GLY A 22 29.30 -26.78 0.24
CA GLY A 22 30.72 -26.64 -0.11
C GLY A 22 31.12 -26.96 -1.55
N GLU A 23 30.25 -27.42 -2.44
CA GLU A 23 30.61 -27.71 -3.84
C GLU A 23 30.01 -26.69 -4.81
N GLU A 24 30.82 -26.18 -5.76
CA GLU A 24 30.37 -25.29 -6.82
C GLU A 24 29.33 -25.97 -7.73
N PRO A 25 28.26 -25.29 -8.12
CA PRO A 25 27.22 -25.86 -8.96
C PRO A 25 27.73 -26.19 -10.37
N ALA A 26 27.30 -27.34 -10.90
CA ALA A 26 27.70 -27.88 -12.20
C ALA A 26 27.45 -26.94 -13.41
N LEU A 27 26.75 -25.82 -13.23
CA LEU A 27 26.49 -24.81 -14.27
C LEU A 27 27.77 -24.07 -14.73
N PHE A 28 28.81 -23.99 -13.89
CA PHE A 28 30.04 -23.27 -14.20
C PHE A 28 30.92 -23.92 -15.29
N LYS A 29 30.64 -25.18 -15.63
CA LYS A 29 31.46 -25.93 -16.57
C LYS A 29 31.07 -25.79 -18.06
N CYS A 30 29.99 -25.09 -18.39
CA CYS A 30 29.43 -25.05 -19.75
C CYS A 30 29.52 -23.69 -20.46
N LEU A 31 30.20 -22.69 -19.89
CA LEU A 31 30.28 -21.36 -20.48
C LEU A 31 31.70 -20.95 -20.87
N PRO A 32 31.88 -20.20 -21.96
CA PRO A 32 33.19 -19.70 -22.36
C PRO A 32 33.76 -18.67 -21.39
N PRO A 33 35.08 -18.57 -21.22
CA PRO A 33 35.70 -17.64 -20.29
C PRO A 33 35.44 -16.19 -20.69
N GLY A 34 34.84 -15.40 -19.83
CA GLY A 34 34.68 -13.95 -20.01
C GLY A 34 33.32 -13.35 -19.62
N ASP A 35 32.27 -14.14 -19.43
CA ASP A 35 30.89 -13.63 -19.24
C ASP A 35 30.33 -13.84 -17.82
N HIS A 36 31.17 -13.49 -16.80
CA HIS A 36 30.79 -13.63 -15.40
C HIS A 36 29.71 -12.65 -14.92
N LYS A 37 29.48 -11.54 -15.63
CA LYS A 37 28.52 -10.51 -15.23
C LYS A 37 27.09 -10.93 -15.50
N SER A 38 26.81 -11.60 -16.61
CA SER A 38 25.48 -12.12 -16.97
C SER A 38 25.03 -13.25 -16.04
N LEU A 39 25.98 -14.06 -15.54
CA LEU A 39 25.69 -15.13 -14.58
C LEU A 39 25.37 -14.62 -13.18
N PHE A 40 26.02 -13.56 -12.74
CA PHE A 40 25.73 -12.94 -11.44
C PHE A 40 24.29 -12.42 -11.38
N TRP A 41 23.82 -11.80 -12.45
CA TRP A 41 22.44 -11.35 -12.58
C TRP A 41 21.43 -12.52 -12.60
N MET A 42 21.72 -13.59 -13.34
CA MET A 42 20.87 -14.79 -13.34
C MET A 42 20.87 -15.48 -11.97
N TYR A 43 21.99 -15.54 -11.27
CA TYR A 43 22.10 -16.17 -9.96
C TYR A 43 21.39 -15.35 -8.88
N SER A 44 21.48 -14.03 -8.93
CA SER A 44 20.72 -13.12 -8.06
C SER A 44 19.21 -13.28 -8.27
N CYS A 45 18.73 -13.35 -9.51
CA CYS A 45 17.34 -13.62 -9.84
C CYS A 45 16.85 -15.01 -9.37
N PHE A 46 17.70 -16.03 -9.37
CA PHE A 46 17.33 -17.38 -8.91
C PHE A 46 17.31 -17.47 -7.38
N ARG A 47 18.27 -16.85 -6.68
CA ARG A 47 18.35 -16.87 -5.22
C ARG A 47 17.19 -16.13 -4.54
N THR A 48 16.65 -15.09 -5.21
CA THR A 48 15.48 -14.35 -4.72
C THR A 48 14.17 -15.11 -4.89
N LYS A 49 14.08 -16.12 -5.77
CA LYS A 49 12.86 -16.94 -5.92
C LYS A 49 12.71 -18.01 -4.85
N GLU A 50 13.78 -18.52 -4.26
CA GLU A 50 13.72 -19.59 -3.24
C GLU A 50 13.44 -19.09 -1.81
N ASN A 51 13.64 -17.81 -1.50
CA ASN A 51 13.35 -17.20 -0.20
C ASN A 51 12.15 -16.23 -0.21
N ARG A 52 11.34 -16.23 -1.24
CA ARG A 52 10.08 -15.49 -1.22
C ARG A 52 9.00 -16.32 -0.49
N GLN A 53 8.86 -16.15 0.81
CA GLN A 53 7.53 -15.87 1.32
C GLN A 53 6.99 -14.72 0.45
N GLU A 54 5.84 -14.90 -0.18
CA GLU A 54 5.18 -13.85 -0.95
C GLU A 54 5.00 -12.64 -0.03
N ARG A 55 5.87 -11.64 -0.18
CA ARG A 55 5.70 -10.39 0.54
C ARG A 55 4.47 -9.73 -0.02
N GLN A 56 3.47 -9.62 0.78
CA GLN A 56 2.30 -8.80 0.52
C GLN A 56 2.77 -7.33 0.55
N VAL A 57 3.03 -6.76 -0.61
CA VAL A 57 3.47 -5.37 -0.73
C VAL A 57 2.34 -4.60 -1.41
N ASP A 58 1.62 -3.81 -0.63
CA ASP A 58 0.68 -2.80 -1.14
C ASP A 58 1.45 -1.65 -1.77
N ILE A 59 0.82 -0.84 -2.60
CA ILE A 59 1.51 0.07 -3.50
C ILE A 59 0.83 1.43 -3.63
N MET A 60 1.67 2.44 -3.88
CA MET A 60 1.34 3.86 -3.98
C MET A 60 0.93 4.54 -2.67
N TYR A 61 0.74 3.80 -1.59
CA TYR A 61 0.44 4.38 -0.28
C TYR A 61 1.63 5.19 0.23
N GLY A 62 2.85 4.72 0.02
CA GLY A 62 4.05 5.35 0.52
C GLY A 62 4.33 6.74 -0.06
N ALA A 63 4.01 6.96 -1.34
CA ALA A 63 4.11 8.29 -1.95
C ALA A 63 3.06 9.23 -1.35
N ILE A 64 1.80 8.78 -1.30
CA ILE A 64 0.66 9.57 -0.81
C ILE A 64 0.82 9.90 0.69
N LEU A 65 1.19 8.91 1.50
CA LEU A 65 1.39 9.14 2.93
C LEU A 65 2.60 10.02 3.21
N GLY A 66 3.66 9.90 2.43
CA GLY A 66 4.83 10.78 2.50
C GLY A 66 4.45 12.24 2.29
N ASP A 67 3.69 12.54 1.24
CA ASP A 67 3.10 13.85 0.97
C ASP A 67 2.28 14.35 2.17
N ILE A 68 1.31 13.55 2.65
CA ILE A 68 0.43 13.90 3.77
C ILE A 68 1.26 14.27 5.01
N ILE A 69 2.22 13.42 5.42
CA ILE A 69 3.07 13.66 6.59
C ILE A 69 3.94 14.92 6.39
N GLY A 70 4.50 15.09 5.21
CA GLY A 70 5.39 16.21 4.89
C GLY A 70 4.68 17.55 4.80
N SER A 71 3.39 17.57 4.43
CA SER A 71 2.63 18.77 4.05
C SER A 71 2.61 19.89 5.11
N ARG A 72 2.53 19.54 6.40
CA ARG A 72 2.51 20.56 7.48
C ARG A 72 3.88 21.20 7.73
N PHE A 73 4.97 20.55 7.30
CA PHE A 73 6.34 21.02 7.50
C PHE A 73 6.92 21.78 6.32
N GLU A 74 6.20 21.79 5.19
CA GLU A 74 6.58 22.50 3.97
C GLU A 74 6.89 23.98 4.26
N PHE A 75 7.82 24.56 3.51
CA PHE A 75 8.33 25.93 3.70
C PHE A 75 8.99 26.18 5.07
N ASP A 76 9.68 25.18 5.62
CA ASP A 76 10.34 25.26 6.93
C ASP A 76 9.38 25.63 8.09
N ARG A 77 8.11 25.21 8.01
CA ARG A 77 7.11 25.46 9.09
C ARG A 77 7.38 24.67 10.36
N GLY A 78 8.24 23.67 10.31
CA GLY A 78 8.61 22.82 11.44
C GLY A 78 10.10 22.88 11.77
N GLY A 79 10.49 22.24 12.86
CA GLY A 79 11.88 22.03 13.22
C GLY A 79 12.55 20.98 12.33
N LYS A 80 13.83 21.17 12.01
CA LYS A 80 14.63 20.17 11.30
C LYS A 80 15.04 19.04 12.24
N THR A 81 14.09 18.23 12.64
CA THR A 81 14.24 17.11 13.59
C THR A 81 13.42 15.90 13.12
N LYS A 82 13.82 14.70 13.55
CA LYS A 82 13.05 13.46 13.39
C LYS A 82 12.02 13.28 14.51
N ASP A 83 12.09 14.07 15.58
CA ASP A 83 11.22 14.00 16.72
C ASP A 83 9.98 14.90 16.47
N PHE A 84 8.96 14.29 15.88
CA PHE A 84 7.64 14.89 15.63
C PHE A 84 6.56 13.80 15.65
N GLU A 85 5.34 14.19 15.96
CA GLU A 85 4.17 13.31 15.82
C GLU A 85 3.97 12.96 14.35
N LEU A 86 3.92 11.66 14.02
CA LEU A 86 3.95 11.21 12.63
C LEU A 86 2.74 11.70 11.84
N LEU A 87 1.55 11.57 12.42
CA LEU A 87 0.29 11.97 11.82
C LEU A 87 -0.53 12.82 12.79
N THR A 88 -1.09 13.91 12.30
CA THR A 88 -1.98 14.82 13.02
C THR A 88 -3.22 15.16 12.20
N ILE A 89 -4.18 15.85 12.79
CA ILE A 89 -5.38 16.32 12.09
C ILE A 89 -5.06 17.43 11.07
N GLU A 90 -3.91 18.07 11.17
CA GLU A 90 -3.48 19.14 10.27
C GLU A 90 -2.88 18.63 8.97
N ASP A 91 -2.49 17.34 8.93
CA ASP A 91 -1.87 16.72 7.77
C ASP A 91 -2.90 16.50 6.66
N LYS A 92 -2.54 16.90 5.46
CA LYS A 92 -3.41 16.81 4.28
C LYS A 92 -2.58 16.47 3.04
N TYR A 93 -3.19 15.83 2.08
CA TYR A 93 -2.57 15.62 0.77
C TYR A 93 -2.44 16.94 0.00
N THR A 94 -1.46 17.00 -0.89
CA THR A 94 -1.17 18.13 -1.78
C THR A 94 -1.25 17.70 -3.24
N ASP A 95 -0.68 18.50 -4.16
CA ASP A 95 -0.60 18.14 -5.57
C ASP A 95 0.32 16.92 -5.82
N ASP A 96 1.20 16.57 -4.91
CA ASP A 96 1.98 15.34 -4.95
C ASP A 96 1.09 14.10 -5.01
N SER A 97 0.14 13.97 -4.10
CA SER A 97 -0.82 12.86 -4.08
C SER A 97 -1.77 12.92 -5.28
N VAL A 98 -2.34 14.10 -5.57
CA VAL A 98 -3.27 14.25 -6.68
C VAL A 98 -2.63 13.88 -8.01
N MET A 99 -1.38 14.28 -8.25
CA MET A 99 -0.67 13.96 -9.49
C MET A 99 -0.11 12.54 -9.51
N THR A 100 0.21 11.95 -8.36
CA THR A 100 0.53 10.52 -8.23
C THR A 100 -0.65 9.66 -8.69
N VAL A 101 -1.85 9.94 -8.17
CA VAL A 101 -3.10 9.27 -8.58
C VAL A 101 -3.41 9.53 -10.06
N ALA A 102 -3.21 10.77 -10.54
CA ALA A 102 -3.43 11.12 -11.94
C ALA A 102 -2.53 10.33 -12.90
N VAL A 103 -1.24 10.17 -12.57
CA VAL A 103 -0.31 9.36 -13.39
C VAL A 103 -0.68 7.89 -13.34
N ALA A 104 -1.03 7.35 -12.16
CA ALA A 104 -1.48 5.98 -12.02
C ALA A 104 -2.72 5.69 -12.90
N GLU A 105 -3.75 6.55 -12.85
CA GLU A 105 -4.92 6.42 -13.71
C GLU A 105 -4.56 6.51 -15.19
N GLY A 106 -3.65 7.41 -15.57
CA GLY A 106 -3.17 7.54 -16.94
C GLY A 106 -2.51 6.26 -17.44
N LEU A 107 -1.66 5.62 -16.62
CA LEU A 107 -1.00 4.36 -16.95
C LEU A 107 -1.98 3.18 -17.00
N LEU A 108 -2.96 3.11 -16.10
CA LEU A 108 -4.04 2.12 -16.15
C LEU A 108 -4.85 2.23 -17.44
N ASN A 109 -5.21 3.45 -17.82
CA ASN A 109 -6.01 3.72 -19.03
C ASN A 109 -5.22 3.47 -20.32
N ALA A 110 -3.90 3.61 -20.31
CA ALA A 110 -3.03 3.26 -21.43
C ALA A 110 -2.88 1.75 -21.57
N GLY A 111 -2.71 1.02 -20.47
CA GLY A 111 -2.39 -0.40 -20.43
C GLY A 111 -0.89 -0.68 -20.50
N LYS A 112 -0.48 -1.90 -20.06
CA LYS A 112 0.96 -2.27 -19.92
C LYS A 112 1.75 -2.23 -21.23
N ASP A 113 1.11 -2.60 -22.34
CA ASP A 113 1.76 -2.74 -23.66
C ASP A 113 1.61 -1.49 -24.55
N ALA A 114 1.07 -0.39 -24.01
CA ALA A 114 0.84 0.85 -24.76
C ALA A 114 2.13 1.46 -25.31
N SER A 115 2.04 2.15 -26.46
CA SER A 115 3.15 2.93 -26.99
C SER A 115 3.48 4.12 -26.08
N VAL A 116 4.71 4.65 -26.21
CA VAL A 116 5.12 5.87 -25.48
C VAL A 116 4.16 7.03 -25.74
N GLU A 117 3.75 7.22 -27.00
CA GLU A 117 2.80 8.27 -27.39
C GLU A 117 1.43 8.10 -26.70
N GLU A 118 0.91 6.88 -26.62
CA GLU A 118 -0.35 6.61 -25.93
C GLU A 118 -0.25 6.88 -24.42
N ILE A 119 0.87 6.48 -23.80
CA ILE A 119 1.16 6.76 -22.38
C ILE A 119 1.18 8.27 -22.12
N GLU A 120 1.92 9.03 -22.96
CA GLU A 120 1.98 10.49 -22.84
C GLU A 120 0.59 11.11 -22.95
N ASN A 121 -0.22 10.69 -23.94
CA ASN A 121 -1.58 11.20 -24.14
C ASN A 121 -2.50 10.90 -22.95
N ARG A 122 -2.50 9.65 -22.44
CA ARG A 122 -3.31 9.27 -21.28
C ARG A 122 -2.89 9.98 -20.00
N CYS A 123 -1.60 10.16 -19.79
CA CYS A 123 -1.09 10.94 -18.65
C CYS A 123 -1.51 12.42 -18.76
N ILE A 124 -1.47 13.04 -19.96
CA ILE A 124 -1.96 14.41 -20.15
C ILE A 124 -3.44 14.51 -19.83
N GLU A 125 -4.28 13.61 -20.37
CA GLU A 125 -5.72 13.58 -20.14
C GLU A 125 -6.03 13.45 -18.65
N SER A 126 -5.40 12.49 -17.98
CA SER A 126 -5.62 12.21 -16.56
C SER A 126 -5.17 13.37 -15.68
N MET A 127 -3.95 13.88 -15.85
CA MET A 127 -3.47 15.03 -15.07
C MET A 127 -4.38 16.25 -15.23
N LYS A 128 -4.86 16.54 -16.44
CA LYS A 128 -5.80 17.66 -16.66
C LYS A 128 -7.17 17.41 -16.06
N LYS A 129 -7.64 16.17 -16.03
CA LYS A 129 -8.88 15.78 -15.34
C LYS A 129 -8.73 16.02 -13.84
N TRP A 130 -7.71 15.46 -13.22
CA TRP A 130 -7.47 15.56 -11.78
C TRP A 130 -7.15 16.98 -11.32
N GLY A 131 -6.36 17.73 -12.10
CA GLY A 131 -6.12 19.15 -11.82
C GLY A 131 -7.39 20.01 -11.79
N LYS A 132 -8.41 19.67 -12.61
CA LYS A 132 -9.71 20.35 -12.58
C LYS A 132 -10.56 19.94 -11.38
N PHE A 133 -10.49 18.70 -10.94
CA PHE A 133 -11.21 18.24 -9.75
C PHE A 133 -10.60 18.83 -8.46
N TYR A 134 -9.29 18.99 -8.44
CA TYR A 134 -8.53 19.49 -7.28
C TYR A 134 -7.73 20.76 -7.61
N PRO A 135 -8.39 21.89 -7.99
CA PRO A 135 -7.71 23.07 -8.52
C PRO A 135 -6.81 23.80 -7.53
N ASN A 136 -6.97 23.54 -6.24
CA ASN A 136 -6.28 24.21 -5.13
C ASN A 136 -5.29 23.29 -4.39
N ALA A 137 -4.80 22.22 -5.02
CA ALA A 137 -3.95 21.25 -4.37
C ALA A 137 -2.50 21.72 -4.10
N GLY A 138 -2.08 22.88 -4.61
CA GLY A 138 -0.73 23.40 -4.35
C GLY A 138 0.17 23.54 -5.58
N TYR A 139 -0.34 23.28 -6.77
CA TYR A 139 0.44 23.24 -8.02
C TYR A 139 1.38 24.42 -8.21
N GLY A 140 2.62 24.15 -8.62
CA GLY A 140 3.55 25.17 -9.07
C GLY A 140 2.97 25.99 -10.24
N GLN A 141 3.26 27.30 -10.28
CA GLN A 141 2.61 28.25 -11.19
C GLN A 141 2.65 27.83 -12.68
N ARG A 142 3.79 27.32 -13.19
CA ARG A 142 3.92 26.91 -14.60
C ARG A 142 3.08 25.65 -14.89
N PHE A 143 3.02 24.73 -13.94
CA PHE A 143 2.22 23.52 -14.04
C PHE A 143 0.72 23.85 -13.98
N TRP A 144 0.32 24.73 -13.09
CA TRP A 144 -1.06 25.26 -13.04
C TRP A 144 -1.49 25.85 -14.37
N LEU A 145 -0.67 26.72 -14.99
CA LEU A 145 -0.95 27.28 -16.32
C LEU A 145 -1.09 26.20 -17.40
N TRP A 146 -0.27 25.14 -17.32
CA TRP A 146 -0.34 24.02 -18.25
C TRP A 146 -1.62 23.19 -18.06
N LEU A 147 -2.01 22.88 -16.80
CA LEU A 147 -3.22 22.13 -16.45
C LEU A 147 -4.49 22.80 -17.01
N PHE A 148 -4.61 24.11 -16.86
CA PHE A 148 -5.82 24.86 -17.24
C PHE A 148 -5.76 25.47 -18.64
N SER A 149 -4.67 25.26 -19.37
CA SER A 149 -4.55 25.73 -20.76
C SER A 149 -5.54 25.01 -21.68
N LYS A 150 -6.26 25.78 -22.49
CA LYS A 150 -7.12 25.27 -23.59
C LYS A 150 -6.34 24.96 -24.87
N LYS A 151 -5.07 25.33 -24.94
CA LYS A 151 -4.18 25.03 -26.09
C LYS A 151 -3.75 23.57 -26.04
N LYS A 152 -3.18 23.10 -27.16
CA LYS A 152 -2.49 21.79 -27.20
C LYS A 152 -1.48 21.73 -26.04
N SER A 153 -1.45 20.61 -25.35
CA SER A 153 -0.56 20.42 -24.21
C SER A 153 0.86 20.16 -24.72
N GLU A 154 1.71 21.16 -24.62
CA GLU A 154 3.12 21.06 -24.99
C GLU A 154 3.96 21.05 -23.73
N PRO A 155 5.05 20.27 -23.69
CA PRO A 155 6.01 20.33 -22.57
C PRO A 155 6.70 21.69 -22.56
N TYR A 156 7.11 22.12 -21.35
CA TYR A 156 7.67 23.46 -21.16
C TYR A 156 9.06 23.48 -20.54
N GLY A 157 9.79 22.36 -20.63
CA GLY A 157 11.19 22.27 -20.18
C GLY A 157 11.37 22.41 -18.66
N SER A 158 10.41 21.93 -17.86
CA SER A 158 10.56 21.92 -16.40
C SER A 158 11.67 20.96 -15.98
N TYR A 159 12.43 21.37 -14.97
CA TYR A 159 13.37 20.54 -14.22
C TYR A 159 12.99 20.45 -12.73
N GLY A 160 11.76 20.86 -12.41
CA GLY A 160 11.19 20.71 -11.09
C GLY A 160 11.05 19.25 -10.65
N ASN A 161 10.96 19.04 -9.35
CA ASN A 161 10.82 17.70 -8.76
C ASN A 161 9.43 17.08 -8.97
N GLY A 162 8.48 17.83 -9.51
CA GLY A 162 7.13 17.38 -9.84
C GLY A 162 7.05 16.20 -10.80
N SER A 163 8.10 15.88 -11.60
CA SER A 163 8.16 14.65 -12.37
C SER A 163 8.52 13.44 -11.52
N ALA A 164 9.35 13.61 -10.50
CA ALA A 164 9.80 12.54 -9.61
C ALA A 164 8.75 12.21 -8.55
N MET A 165 8.05 13.21 -8.00
CA MET A 165 7.05 13.03 -6.95
C MET A 165 5.89 12.13 -7.38
N ARG A 166 5.44 12.25 -8.64
CA ARG A 166 4.23 11.59 -9.17
C ARG A 166 4.47 10.29 -9.93
N VAL A 167 5.73 9.81 -10.04
CA VAL A 167 6.12 8.73 -10.96
C VAL A 167 5.98 7.33 -10.37
N SER A 168 5.67 7.20 -9.08
CA SER A 168 5.74 5.93 -8.33
C SER A 168 5.04 4.77 -9.04
N ALA A 169 3.87 5.01 -9.64
CA ALA A 169 3.11 4.02 -10.41
C ALA A 169 3.94 3.34 -11.53
N ALA A 170 4.83 4.07 -12.21
CA ALA A 170 5.70 3.49 -13.23
C ALA A 170 6.71 2.47 -12.65
N GLY A 171 7.17 2.69 -11.41
CA GLY A 171 8.05 1.76 -10.71
C GLY A 171 7.38 0.44 -10.35
N TRP A 172 6.06 0.43 -10.22
CA TRP A 172 5.29 -0.74 -9.81
C TRP A 172 4.71 -1.56 -10.95
N LEU A 173 4.27 -0.94 -12.04
CA LEU A 173 3.39 -1.56 -13.04
C LEU A 173 4.10 -2.52 -13.99
N TYR A 174 5.39 -2.34 -14.27
CA TYR A 174 6.11 -3.03 -15.36
C TYR A 174 7.10 -4.06 -14.84
N ASP A 175 7.37 -5.10 -15.64
CA ASP A 175 8.13 -6.28 -15.25
C ASP A 175 9.61 -6.24 -15.67
N SER A 176 10.07 -5.15 -16.30
CA SER A 176 11.48 -4.92 -16.63
C SER A 176 11.93 -3.50 -16.31
N ILE A 177 13.20 -3.36 -15.95
CA ILE A 177 13.80 -2.05 -15.62
C ILE A 177 13.82 -1.12 -16.84
N GLU A 178 14.04 -1.67 -18.04
CA GLU A 178 14.05 -0.90 -19.28
C GLU A 178 12.69 -0.28 -19.56
N ARG A 179 11.61 -1.09 -19.44
CA ARG A 179 10.24 -0.60 -19.64
C ARG A 179 9.83 0.37 -18.55
N THR A 180 10.19 0.10 -17.29
CA THR A 180 9.95 1.00 -16.15
C THR A 180 10.57 2.38 -16.43
N ARG A 181 11.83 2.44 -16.84
CA ARG A 181 12.53 3.69 -17.17
C ARG A 181 11.95 4.40 -18.39
N GLU A 182 11.58 3.63 -19.45
CA GLU A 182 10.93 4.18 -20.64
C GLU A 182 9.61 4.87 -20.30
N VAL A 183 8.77 4.21 -19.49
CA VAL A 183 7.48 4.77 -19.06
C VAL A 183 7.66 5.96 -18.11
N ALA A 184 8.57 5.87 -17.15
CA ALA A 184 8.90 7.00 -16.28
C ALA A 184 9.31 8.24 -17.10
N ARG A 185 10.11 8.06 -18.14
CA ARG A 185 10.47 9.12 -19.08
C ARG A 185 9.24 9.69 -19.80
N ALA A 186 8.34 8.83 -20.28
CA ALA A 186 7.11 9.26 -20.94
C ALA A 186 6.24 10.13 -19.99
N THR A 187 6.05 9.70 -18.74
CA THR A 187 5.27 10.49 -17.76
C THR A 187 5.90 11.86 -17.45
N ALA A 188 7.23 11.97 -17.50
CA ALA A 188 7.95 13.23 -17.31
C ALA A 188 7.85 14.14 -18.55
N ASN A 189 8.03 13.57 -19.75
CA ASN A 189 8.10 14.29 -21.01
C ASN A 189 6.95 15.24 -21.27
N VAL A 190 5.76 14.93 -20.78
CA VAL A 190 4.55 15.74 -21.02
C VAL A 190 4.62 17.16 -20.46
N THR A 191 5.53 17.41 -19.50
CA THR A 191 5.76 18.73 -18.87
C THR A 191 7.22 18.99 -18.54
N HIS A 192 7.94 17.98 -18.02
CA HIS A 192 9.29 18.03 -17.47
C HIS A 192 10.32 17.41 -18.43
N ASN A 193 10.29 17.87 -19.70
CA ASN A 193 11.17 17.35 -20.74
C ASN A 193 12.62 17.93 -20.68
N HIS A 194 12.99 18.59 -19.59
CA HIS A 194 14.37 18.94 -19.30
C HIS A 194 15.15 17.68 -18.86
N PRO A 195 16.44 17.49 -19.24
CA PRO A 195 17.21 16.32 -18.84
C PRO A 195 17.15 15.97 -17.35
N GLU A 196 17.23 16.96 -16.46
CA GLU A 196 17.15 16.75 -15.02
C GLU A 196 15.75 16.33 -14.55
N GLY A 197 14.67 16.86 -15.16
CA GLY A 197 13.31 16.44 -14.87
C GLY A 197 13.04 14.98 -15.29
N ILE A 198 13.53 14.59 -16.46
CA ILE A 198 13.46 13.20 -16.96
C ILE A 198 14.28 12.28 -16.05
N LYS A 199 15.53 12.66 -15.76
CA LYS A 199 16.45 11.90 -14.90
C LYS A 199 15.85 11.63 -13.52
N GLY A 200 15.20 12.63 -12.91
CA GLY A 200 14.55 12.50 -11.61
C GLY A 200 13.45 11.44 -11.63
N ALA A 201 12.55 11.48 -12.61
CA ALA A 201 11.48 10.49 -12.78
C ALA A 201 12.03 9.07 -13.05
N GLU A 202 12.99 8.94 -13.99
CA GLU A 202 13.60 7.65 -14.29
C GLU A 202 14.30 7.03 -13.07
N CYS A 203 15.03 7.85 -12.30
CA CYS A 203 15.74 7.39 -11.11
C CYS A 203 14.76 6.90 -10.04
N THR A 204 13.72 7.69 -9.72
CA THR A 204 12.70 7.31 -8.73
C THR A 204 12.02 6.00 -9.10
N ALA A 205 11.54 5.87 -10.34
CA ALA A 205 10.89 4.65 -10.80
C ALA A 205 11.84 3.44 -10.82
N ALA A 206 13.11 3.64 -11.21
CA ALA A 206 14.12 2.59 -11.20
C ALA A 206 14.42 2.07 -9.80
N VAL A 207 14.55 2.97 -8.81
CA VAL A 207 14.77 2.59 -7.41
C VAL A 207 13.57 1.80 -6.87
N ILE A 208 12.33 2.25 -7.12
CA ILE A 208 11.12 1.51 -6.75
C ILE A 208 11.13 0.10 -7.36
N PHE A 209 11.43 -0.01 -8.66
CA PHE A 209 11.50 -1.31 -9.34
C PHE A 209 12.55 -2.22 -8.70
N LEU A 210 13.77 -1.74 -8.48
CA LEU A 210 14.86 -2.53 -7.90
C LEU A 210 14.54 -2.95 -6.45
N ALA A 211 14.01 -2.02 -5.64
CA ALA A 211 13.62 -2.29 -4.26
C ALA A 211 12.54 -3.39 -4.19
N ARG A 212 11.44 -3.25 -4.95
CA ARG A 212 10.37 -4.25 -4.95
C ARG A 212 10.78 -5.60 -5.55
N THR A 213 11.84 -5.64 -6.35
CA THR A 213 12.39 -6.89 -6.89
C THR A 213 13.43 -7.53 -5.96
N GLY A 214 13.69 -6.95 -4.78
CA GLY A 214 14.50 -7.52 -3.72
C GLY A 214 16.00 -7.26 -3.86
N ILE A 215 16.38 -6.22 -4.60
CA ILE A 215 17.77 -5.76 -4.68
C ILE A 215 18.13 -5.04 -3.38
N SER A 216 19.33 -5.25 -2.85
CA SER A 216 19.80 -4.59 -1.61
C SER A 216 19.99 -3.09 -1.79
N LYS A 217 19.97 -2.33 -0.69
CA LYS A 217 20.19 -0.88 -0.73
C LYS A 217 21.56 -0.51 -1.28
N GLU A 218 22.58 -1.26 -0.95
CA GLU A 218 23.94 -1.08 -1.43
C GLU A 218 24.01 -1.25 -2.95
N GLU A 219 23.38 -2.28 -3.51
CA GLU A 219 23.34 -2.52 -4.96
C GLU A 219 22.48 -1.45 -5.66
N ILE A 220 21.41 -0.98 -5.04
CA ILE A 220 20.58 0.14 -5.56
C ILE A 220 21.40 1.43 -5.57
N GLU A 221 22.14 1.74 -4.51
CA GLU A 221 23.01 2.94 -4.43
C GLU A 221 24.08 2.90 -5.53
N GLU A 222 24.77 1.77 -5.69
CA GLU A 222 25.75 1.58 -6.78
C GLU A 222 25.11 1.75 -8.18
N TYR A 223 23.89 1.24 -8.38
CA TYR A 223 23.14 1.42 -9.62
C TYR A 223 22.84 2.90 -9.85
N VAL A 224 22.34 3.61 -8.85
CA VAL A 224 21.99 5.03 -8.95
C VAL A 224 23.22 5.90 -9.25
N ILE A 225 24.35 5.64 -8.59
CA ILE A 225 25.61 6.33 -8.88
C ILE A 225 26.04 6.09 -10.34
N ARG A 226 26.03 4.84 -10.78
CA ARG A 226 26.49 4.46 -12.12
C ARG A 226 25.60 5.01 -13.25
N GLU A 227 24.27 4.86 -13.11
CA GLU A 227 23.32 5.15 -14.19
C GLU A 227 22.90 6.63 -14.22
N PHE A 228 22.84 7.28 -13.06
CA PHE A 228 22.31 8.63 -12.91
C PHE A 228 23.35 9.65 -12.43
N GLY A 229 24.51 9.19 -11.95
CA GLY A 229 25.61 10.06 -11.56
C GLY A 229 25.31 10.93 -10.34
N TYR A 230 24.43 10.48 -9.43
CA TYR A 230 24.22 11.14 -8.15
C TYR A 230 25.38 10.85 -7.21
N ASP A 231 25.71 11.84 -6.34
CA ASP A 231 26.76 11.76 -5.33
C ASP A 231 26.13 11.68 -3.93
N PHE A 232 26.57 10.70 -3.16
CA PHE A 232 26.10 10.46 -1.79
C PHE A 232 27.23 10.63 -0.76
N SER A 233 28.25 11.42 -1.08
CA SER A 233 29.36 11.72 -0.15
C SER A 233 28.93 12.52 1.07
N GLU A 234 27.82 13.25 0.98
CA GLU A 234 27.26 14.07 2.05
C GLU A 234 26.27 13.27 2.92
N SER A 235 26.43 13.37 4.24
CA SER A 235 25.52 12.76 5.22
C SER A 235 24.20 13.53 5.34
N LEU A 236 23.14 12.87 5.85
CA LEU A 236 21.87 13.53 6.16
C LEU A 236 22.02 14.72 7.12
N ASP A 237 22.93 14.63 8.11
CA ASP A 237 23.15 15.71 9.07
C ASP A 237 23.76 16.94 8.41
N GLU A 238 24.71 16.76 7.52
CA GLU A 238 25.30 17.84 6.72
C GLU A 238 24.26 18.45 5.79
N MET A 239 23.46 17.62 5.10
CA MET A 239 22.36 18.08 4.26
C MET A 239 21.34 18.88 5.09
N ARG A 240 20.95 18.40 6.27
CA ARG A 240 19.98 19.07 7.18
C ARG A 240 20.48 20.44 7.61
N ALA A 241 21.77 20.56 7.93
CA ALA A 241 22.36 21.80 8.42
C ALA A 241 22.32 22.95 7.38
N ARG A 242 22.40 22.62 6.09
CA ARG A 242 22.51 23.62 5.00
C ARG A 242 21.33 23.64 4.03
N HIS A 243 20.39 22.70 4.14
CA HIS A 243 19.25 22.63 3.23
C HIS A 243 18.38 23.88 3.29
N LYS A 244 17.99 24.33 2.12
CA LYS A 244 17.01 25.39 1.90
C LYS A 244 15.90 24.84 1.01
N HIS A 245 14.75 25.47 1.02
CA HIS A 245 13.65 25.12 0.12
C HIS A 245 14.09 25.24 -1.34
N VAL A 246 14.05 24.12 -2.06
CA VAL A 246 14.39 24.01 -3.48
C VAL A 246 13.51 22.94 -4.12
N GLU A 247 12.88 23.28 -5.24
CA GLU A 247 11.90 22.46 -5.94
C GLU A 247 12.46 21.83 -7.24
N SER A 248 13.78 21.62 -7.34
CA SER A 248 14.39 21.03 -8.54
C SER A 248 14.76 19.57 -8.36
N CYS A 249 14.65 18.75 -9.43
CA CYS A 249 15.05 17.35 -9.38
C CYS A 249 16.49 17.15 -8.94
N GLN A 250 17.43 17.93 -9.47
CA GLN A 250 18.86 17.78 -9.15
C GLN A 250 19.19 18.07 -7.68
N ASP A 251 18.36 18.86 -6.98
CA ASP A 251 18.53 19.16 -5.56
C ASP A 251 17.71 18.25 -4.65
N SER A 252 16.48 17.87 -5.05
CA SER A 252 15.56 17.07 -4.25
C SER A 252 15.94 15.58 -4.26
N LEU A 253 16.30 15.02 -5.43
CA LEU A 253 16.55 13.59 -5.57
C LEU A 253 17.68 13.05 -4.68
N PRO A 254 18.88 13.69 -4.61
CA PRO A 254 19.95 13.20 -3.73
C PRO A 254 19.52 13.12 -2.27
N LYS A 255 18.67 14.05 -1.82
CA LYS A 255 18.16 14.13 -0.44
C LYS A 255 17.11 13.05 -0.17
N ALA A 256 16.16 12.86 -1.07
CA ALA A 256 15.17 11.78 -0.96
C ALA A 256 15.84 10.40 -1.01
N LEU A 257 16.81 10.20 -1.90
CA LEU A 257 17.60 8.97 -2.00
C LEU A 257 18.44 8.74 -0.73
N ARG A 258 19.13 9.75 -0.21
CA ARG A 258 19.90 9.64 1.04
C ARG A 258 18.97 9.29 2.22
N SER A 259 17.78 9.92 2.29
CA SER A 259 16.77 9.59 3.30
C SER A 259 16.33 8.13 3.22
N PHE A 260 16.18 7.59 2.01
CA PHE A 260 15.86 6.19 1.78
C PHE A 260 17.02 5.26 2.16
N PHE A 261 18.25 5.55 1.74
CA PHE A 261 19.41 4.69 2.02
C PHE A 261 19.73 4.62 3.52
N ASP A 262 19.58 5.73 4.25
CA ASP A 262 19.91 5.81 5.69
C ASP A 262 18.77 5.36 6.61
N GLY A 263 17.55 5.19 6.12
CA GLY A 263 16.43 4.78 6.97
C GLY A 263 16.35 3.28 7.19
N ASP A 264 15.81 2.85 8.33
CA ASP A 264 15.69 1.43 8.74
C ASP A 264 14.26 0.88 8.61
N SER A 265 13.28 1.75 8.34
CA SER A 265 11.87 1.42 8.15
C SER A 265 11.20 2.47 7.26
N TYR A 266 9.96 2.21 6.80
CA TYR A 266 9.16 3.22 6.10
C TYR A 266 9.08 4.52 6.90
N GLU A 267 8.71 4.44 8.17
CA GLU A 267 8.59 5.62 9.05
C GLU A 267 9.91 6.36 9.19
N ASP A 268 11.01 5.64 9.39
CA ASP A 268 12.32 6.26 9.56
C ASP A 268 12.79 7.00 8.30
N VAL A 269 12.52 6.44 7.12
CA VAL A 269 12.78 7.10 5.83
C VAL A 269 11.99 8.40 5.70
N VAL A 270 10.69 8.39 6.02
CA VAL A 270 9.84 9.58 5.96
C VAL A 270 10.32 10.63 6.97
N ARG A 271 10.65 10.22 8.20
CA ARG A 271 11.23 11.11 9.22
C ARG A 271 12.55 11.72 8.78
N ASN A 272 13.41 10.95 8.11
CA ASN A 272 14.64 11.46 7.50
C ASN A 272 14.34 12.56 6.50
N ALA A 273 13.44 12.32 5.54
CA ALA A 273 13.08 13.28 4.50
C ALA A 273 12.48 14.57 5.08
N VAL A 274 11.49 14.46 5.97
CA VAL A 274 10.84 15.60 6.63
C VAL A 274 11.84 16.42 7.46
N SER A 275 12.77 15.75 8.16
CA SER A 275 13.76 16.43 9.00
C SER A 275 14.74 17.33 8.25
N LEU A 276 14.79 17.24 6.93
CA LEU A 276 15.61 18.14 6.10
C LEU A 276 15.01 19.53 6.01
N GLY A 277 13.68 19.66 6.14
CA GLY A 277 12.95 20.91 5.94
C GLY A 277 12.78 21.26 4.46
N GLY A 278 12.31 22.46 4.17
CA GLY A 278 12.10 22.95 2.80
C GLY A 278 10.83 22.41 2.17
N ASP A 279 10.98 21.69 1.08
CA ASP A 279 9.93 21.03 0.27
C ASP A 279 9.66 19.61 0.81
N THR A 280 9.11 19.55 2.01
CA THR A 280 9.05 18.33 2.83
C THR A 280 8.03 17.32 2.35
N ASP A 281 6.91 17.78 1.81
CA ASP A 281 5.88 16.95 1.19
C ASP A 281 6.45 16.18 -0.02
N THR A 282 7.07 16.88 -0.96
CA THR A 282 7.71 16.25 -2.13
C THR A 282 8.89 15.36 -1.73
N LEU A 283 9.77 15.81 -0.80
CA LEU A 283 10.88 14.95 -0.35
C LEU A 283 10.38 13.65 0.28
N ALA A 284 9.35 13.74 1.13
CA ALA A 284 8.77 12.58 1.80
C ALA A 284 7.93 11.72 0.84
N ALA A 285 7.24 12.30 -0.14
CA ALA A 285 6.54 11.53 -1.18
C ALA A 285 7.52 10.69 -2.02
N ILE A 286 8.62 11.28 -2.50
CA ILE A 286 9.64 10.56 -3.28
C ILE A 286 10.32 9.48 -2.42
N ALA A 287 10.81 9.83 -1.22
CA ALA A 287 11.48 8.88 -0.34
C ALA A 287 10.53 7.77 0.15
N GLY A 288 9.30 8.13 0.50
CA GLY A 288 8.26 7.20 0.94
C GLY A 288 7.85 6.20 -0.15
N SER A 289 7.79 6.62 -1.42
CA SER A 289 7.53 5.71 -2.55
C SER A 289 8.61 4.64 -2.72
N MET A 290 9.87 4.98 -2.45
CA MET A 290 11.01 4.05 -2.48
C MET A 290 11.00 3.13 -1.24
N ALA A 291 10.68 3.72 -0.08
CA ALA A 291 10.63 2.99 1.19
C ALA A 291 9.54 1.91 1.20
N GLU A 292 8.35 2.21 0.69
CA GLU A 292 7.26 1.25 0.53
C GLU A 292 7.67 0.06 -0.35
N ALA A 293 8.45 0.31 -1.39
CA ALA A 293 8.93 -0.74 -2.29
C ALA A 293 9.98 -1.66 -1.65
N PHE A 294 10.67 -1.18 -0.62
CA PHE A 294 11.75 -1.91 0.07
C PHE A 294 11.30 -2.52 1.38
N TYR A 295 10.50 -1.80 2.16
CA TYR A 295 9.98 -2.22 3.47
C TYR A 295 8.50 -2.60 3.37
N ASP A 296 8.07 -3.50 4.22
CA ASP A 296 6.65 -3.73 4.42
C ASP A 296 6.04 -2.51 5.12
N MET A 297 5.08 -1.87 4.48
CA MET A 297 4.38 -0.73 5.07
C MET A 297 3.38 -1.25 6.11
N PRO A 298 3.43 -0.74 7.37
CA PRO A 298 2.47 -1.15 8.39
C PRO A 298 1.02 -0.96 7.93
N VAL A 299 0.17 -1.96 8.16
CA VAL A 299 -1.26 -1.93 7.78
C VAL A 299 -1.96 -0.65 8.25
N MET A 300 -1.59 -0.18 9.45
CA MET A 300 -2.10 1.06 10.02
C MET A 300 -1.80 2.28 9.16
N LEU A 301 -0.58 2.41 8.67
CA LEU A 301 -0.18 3.55 7.83
C LEU A 301 -0.87 3.52 6.46
N ARG A 302 -1.15 2.32 5.93
CA ARG A 302 -1.96 2.16 4.71
C ARG A 302 -3.40 2.61 4.91
N ALA A 303 -4.00 2.18 6.02
CA ALA A 303 -5.35 2.57 6.39
C ALA A 303 -5.46 4.08 6.62
N GLU A 304 -4.48 4.69 7.30
CA GLU A 304 -4.37 6.14 7.44
C GLU A 304 -4.32 6.86 6.08
N THR A 305 -3.54 6.33 5.14
CA THR A 305 -3.49 6.89 3.78
C THR A 305 -4.87 6.91 3.13
N LEU A 306 -5.57 5.76 3.14
CA LEU A 306 -6.91 5.66 2.56
C LEU A 306 -7.94 6.52 3.30
N GLY A 307 -7.82 6.67 4.61
CA GLY A 307 -8.71 7.50 5.42
C GLY A 307 -8.59 9.00 5.12
N ARG A 308 -7.43 9.45 4.60
CA ARG A 308 -7.11 10.86 4.39
C ARG A 308 -7.25 11.36 2.95
N ILE A 309 -7.53 10.47 2.00
CA ILE A 309 -7.77 10.82 0.60
C ILE A 309 -9.25 10.65 0.23
N GLU A 310 -9.68 11.33 -0.83
CA GLU A 310 -11.05 11.30 -1.30
C GLU A 310 -11.42 9.95 -1.97
N ASP A 311 -12.71 9.64 -2.04
CA ASP A 311 -13.23 8.36 -2.58
C ASP A 311 -12.78 8.07 -4.01
N ASP A 312 -12.71 9.09 -4.86
CA ASP A 312 -12.26 8.95 -6.25
C ASP A 312 -10.75 8.66 -6.36
N MET A 313 -9.95 9.21 -5.45
CA MET A 313 -8.52 8.88 -5.33
C MET A 313 -8.34 7.43 -4.85
N ARG A 314 -9.12 7.00 -3.84
CA ARG A 314 -9.13 5.61 -3.35
C ARG A 314 -9.45 4.62 -4.45
N ASP A 315 -10.47 4.91 -5.28
CA ASP A 315 -10.84 4.04 -6.40
C ASP A 315 -9.67 3.79 -7.35
N VAL A 316 -8.89 4.83 -7.68
CA VAL A 316 -7.71 4.66 -8.53
C VAL A 316 -6.63 3.83 -7.86
N VAL A 317 -6.34 4.07 -6.58
CA VAL A 317 -5.34 3.30 -5.81
C VAL A 317 -5.74 1.81 -5.80
N MET A 318 -6.97 1.48 -5.48
CA MET A 318 -7.46 0.10 -5.45
C MET A 318 -7.46 -0.58 -6.83
N ARG A 319 -7.85 0.14 -7.89
CA ARG A 319 -7.74 -0.39 -9.26
C ARG A 319 -6.29 -0.64 -9.68
N PHE A 320 -5.38 0.18 -9.18
CA PHE A 320 -3.96 0.01 -9.47
C PHE A 320 -3.40 -1.22 -8.77
N ASP A 321 -3.76 -1.46 -7.50
CA ASP A 321 -3.41 -2.67 -6.75
C ASP A 321 -3.85 -3.93 -7.52
N THR A 322 -5.09 -3.93 -8.01
CA THR A 322 -5.64 -5.02 -8.82
C THR A 322 -4.84 -5.23 -10.12
N ALA A 323 -4.47 -4.17 -10.82
CA ALA A 323 -3.82 -4.24 -12.14
C ALA A 323 -2.41 -4.83 -12.11
N ILE A 324 -1.70 -4.77 -10.99
CA ILE A 324 -0.37 -5.36 -10.86
C ILE A 324 -0.38 -6.83 -10.45
N GLY A 325 -1.57 -7.45 -10.41
CA GLY A 325 -1.75 -8.88 -10.10
C GLY A 325 -1.49 -9.23 -8.64
N ARG A 326 -1.60 -8.26 -7.75
CA ARG A 326 -1.55 -8.41 -6.29
C ARG A 326 -2.92 -8.31 -5.64
N GLY A 327 -3.96 -8.13 -6.47
CA GLY A 327 -5.33 -8.42 -6.09
C GLY A 327 -5.45 -9.92 -5.87
N SER A 328 -5.52 -10.31 -4.61
CA SER A 328 -6.10 -11.51 -4.05
C SER A 328 -5.45 -12.88 -4.31
N SER A 329 -5.05 -13.51 -3.25
CA SER A 329 -5.69 -14.82 -2.93
C SER A 329 -7.20 -14.55 -2.77
N GLU A 330 -8.07 -15.41 -3.26
CA GLU A 330 -9.54 -15.21 -3.20
C GLU A 330 -10.09 -14.90 -1.79
N HIS A 331 -9.27 -15.01 -0.74
CA HIS A 331 -9.61 -14.76 0.66
C HIS A 331 -9.09 -13.42 1.23
N GLU A 332 -8.08 -12.77 0.63
CA GLU A 332 -7.55 -11.49 1.13
C GLU A 332 -8.35 -10.29 0.62
N ASP A 333 -8.90 -10.35 -0.60
CA ASP A 333 -9.74 -9.29 -1.18
C ASP A 333 -11.02 -9.06 -0.38
N GLU A 334 -11.54 -10.10 0.25
CA GLU A 334 -12.81 -10.04 0.97
C GLU A 334 -12.76 -9.09 2.18
N TYR A 335 -11.57 -8.91 2.78
CA TYR A 335 -11.38 -8.06 3.96
C TYR A 335 -10.61 -6.77 3.68
N GLU A 336 -10.17 -6.56 2.46
CA GLU A 336 -9.40 -5.36 2.05
C GLU A 336 -10.21 -4.08 2.27
N ALA A 337 -11.50 -4.13 1.98
CA ALA A 337 -12.42 -3.03 2.20
C ALA A 337 -12.58 -2.63 3.68
N ASN A 338 -12.14 -3.47 4.62
CA ASN A 338 -12.19 -3.18 6.05
C ASN A 338 -11.04 -2.28 6.54
N LYS A 339 -10.03 -2.00 5.72
CA LYS A 339 -8.85 -1.21 6.13
C LYS A 339 -9.22 0.16 6.70
N PHE A 340 -10.16 0.87 6.08
CA PHE A 340 -10.60 2.16 6.59
C PHE A 340 -11.34 2.07 7.93
N LEU A 341 -12.08 0.97 8.15
CA LEU A 341 -12.76 0.71 9.41
C LEU A 341 -11.76 0.38 10.52
N MET A 342 -10.72 -0.40 10.18
CA MET A 342 -9.59 -0.66 11.06
C MET A 342 -8.89 0.64 11.47
N ALA A 343 -8.56 1.51 10.52
CA ALA A 343 -7.92 2.78 10.82
C ALA A 343 -8.73 3.61 11.81
N ALA A 344 -10.00 3.84 11.53
CA ALA A 344 -10.89 4.58 12.41
C ALA A 344 -11.01 3.95 13.81
N TYR A 345 -10.95 2.62 13.91
CA TYR A 345 -10.94 1.92 15.19
C TYR A 345 -9.66 2.17 15.97
N TYR A 346 -8.52 2.07 15.34
CA TYR A 346 -7.22 2.26 16.00
C TYR A 346 -6.98 3.73 16.37
N ASP A 347 -7.41 4.69 15.56
CA ASP A 347 -7.38 6.10 15.93
C ASP A 347 -8.14 6.34 17.24
N PHE A 348 -9.35 5.79 17.33
CA PHE A 348 -10.14 5.83 18.56
C PHE A 348 -9.42 5.17 19.74
N ARG A 349 -8.76 4.03 19.53
CA ARG A 349 -8.13 3.25 20.60
C ARG A 349 -6.76 3.78 21.04
N ASN A 350 -6.07 4.52 20.15
CA ASN A 350 -4.73 5.05 20.39
C ASN A 350 -4.74 6.47 20.96
N GLU A 351 -5.81 7.23 20.79
CA GLU A 351 -5.88 8.62 21.22
C GLU A 351 -5.88 8.75 22.76
N PRO A 352 -4.84 9.35 23.36
CA PRO A 352 -4.73 9.52 24.80
C PRO A 352 -5.64 10.64 25.35
N ASP A 353 -5.93 11.65 24.54
CA ASP A 353 -6.76 12.79 24.93
C ASP A 353 -8.25 12.41 24.88
N GLU A 354 -8.99 12.67 25.97
CA GLU A 354 -10.38 12.23 26.14
C GLU A 354 -11.36 12.95 25.20
N GLU A 355 -11.14 14.23 24.91
CA GLU A 355 -11.99 14.99 23.99
C GLU A 355 -11.78 14.53 22.55
N ARG A 356 -10.54 14.38 22.11
CA ARG A 356 -10.19 13.85 20.79
C ARG A 356 -10.64 12.40 20.64
N ARG A 357 -10.45 11.56 21.64
CA ARG A 357 -10.92 10.17 21.65
C ARG A 357 -12.42 10.08 21.43
N SER A 358 -13.21 11.01 21.98
CA SER A 358 -14.64 11.08 21.75
C SER A 358 -14.96 11.39 20.28
N HIS A 359 -14.20 12.27 19.62
CA HIS A 359 -14.35 12.54 18.20
C HIS A 359 -13.96 11.33 17.35
N HIS A 360 -12.84 10.67 17.65
CA HIS A 360 -12.44 9.44 16.95
C HIS A 360 -13.43 8.30 17.16
N PHE A 361 -14.07 8.22 18.33
CA PHE A 361 -15.14 7.25 18.53
C PHE A 361 -16.34 7.49 17.61
N VAL A 362 -16.76 8.73 17.43
CA VAL A 362 -17.83 9.08 16.48
C VAL A 362 -17.40 8.76 15.05
N SER A 363 -16.17 9.05 14.68
CA SER A 363 -15.62 8.71 13.35
C SER A 363 -15.61 7.20 13.12
N PHE A 364 -15.23 6.42 14.12
CA PHE A 364 -15.29 4.96 14.07
C PHE A 364 -16.73 4.43 13.90
N LEU A 365 -17.71 4.96 14.64
CA LEU A 365 -19.12 4.58 14.49
C LEU A 365 -19.65 4.92 13.08
N ASN A 366 -19.26 6.07 12.54
CA ASN A 366 -19.59 6.45 11.16
C ASN A 366 -18.95 5.50 10.13
N ALA A 367 -17.70 5.12 10.34
CA ALA A 367 -17.02 4.14 9.48
C ALA A 367 -17.72 2.77 9.53
N MET A 368 -18.15 2.32 10.72
CA MET A 368 -18.96 1.10 10.88
C MET A 368 -20.29 1.19 10.12
N ALA A 369 -21.01 2.30 10.25
CA ALA A 369 -22.27 2.51 9.54
C ALA A 369 -22.08 2.49 8.01
N GLN A 370 -21.00 3.10 7.51
CA GLN A 370 -20.63 3.01 6.10
C GLN A 370 -20.25 1.58 5.67
N GLY A 371 -19.52 0.85 6.52
CA GLY A 371 -19.19 -0.55 6.29
C GLY A 371 -20.44 -1.43 6.17
N ILE A 372 -21.42 -1.22 7.05
CA ILE A 372 -22.71 -1.93 6.97
C ILE A 372 -23.43 -1.56 5.65
N PHE A 373 -23.45 -0.28 5.29
CA PHE A 373 -24.09 0.16 4.05
C PHE A 373 -23.44 -0.43 2.79
N LYS A 374 -22.14 -0.69 2.82
CA LYS A 374 -21.38 -1.33 1.74
C LYS A 374 -21.41 -2.85 1.82
N GLU A 375 -22.17 -3.43 2.76
CA GLU A 375 -22.24 -4.88 3.01
C GLU A 375 -20.85 -5.52 3.26
N LEU A 376 -19.95 -4.79 3.91
CA LEU A 376 -18.62 -5.31 4.20
C LEU A 376 -18.70 -6.56 5.08
N VAL A 377 -17.85 -7.53 4.76
CA VAL A 377 -17.73 -8.79 5.50
C VAL A 377 -16.49 -8.79 6.39
N VAL A 378 -16.56 -9.53 7.47
CA VAL A 378 -15.47 -9.74 8.44
C VAL A 378 -15.24 -11.23 8.64
N PRO A 379 -14.00 -11.67 8.93
CA PRO A 379 -13.72 -13.07 9.22
C PRO A 379 -14.36 -13.45 10.57
N MET A 380 -15.17 -14.48 10.56
CA MET A 380 -15.86 -14.98 11.73
C MET A 380 -15.45 -16.40 12.03
N PRO A 381 -14.97 -16.69 13.26
CA PRO A 381 -14.63 -18.05 13.66
C PRO A 381 -15.90 -18.87 13.96
N PHE A 382 -15.92 -20.10 13.46
CA PHE A 382 -16.97 -21.07 13.72
C PHE A 382 -16.40 -22.36 14.30
N VAL A 383 -17.21 -23.00 15.12
CA VAL A 383 -16.95 -24.32 15.68
C VAL A 383 -17.90 -25.34 15.05
N ASP A 384 -17.35 -26.43 14.56
CA ASP A 384 -18.14 -27.58 14.12
C ASP A 384 -18.66 -28.36 15.33
N VAL A 385 -19.94 -28.20 15.63
CA VAL A 385 -20.57 -28.78 16.81
C VAL A 385 -20.60 -30.32 16.77
N ASN A 386 -20.59 -30.90 15.59
CA ASN A 386 -20.75 -32.35 15.37
C ASN A 386 -19.42 -33.05 15.06
N ASN A 387 -18.29 -32.31 15.00
CA ASN A 387 -16.99 -32.79 14.51
C ASN A 387 -17.08 -33.46 13.13
N THR A 388 -17.98 -33.03 12.27
CA THR A 388 -18.25 -33.60 10.96
C THR A 388 -17.07 -33.42 10.02
N PHE A 389 -16.36 -32.28 10.13
CA PHE A 389 -15.16 -31.99 9.36
C PHE A 389 -13.98 -32.87 9.79
N ASP A 390 -13.75 -33.06 11.08
CA ASP A 390 -12.67 -33.90 11.58
C ASP A 390 -12.86 -35.37 11.23
N ALA A 391 -14.11 -35.83 11.17
CA ALA A 391 -14.47 -37.21 10.80
C ALA A 391 -14.39 -37.45 9.28
N ALA A 392 -14.64 -36.45 8.46
CA ALA A 392 -14.64 -36.53 6.99
C ALA A 392 -13.30 -36.16 6.35
N PHE A 393 -12.39 -35.47 7.09
CA PHE A 393 -11.24 -34.82 6.56
C PHE A 393 -9.94 -35.18 7.29
N ASN A 394 -8.97 -35.64 6.53
CA ASN A 394 -7.58 -35.60 6.93
C ASN A 394 -6.99 -34.28 6.40
N LEU A 395 -7.11 -33.19 7.20
CA LEU A 395 -6.66 -31.83 6.85
C LEU A 395 -5.18 -31.78 6.43
N GLU A 396 -4.33 -32.73 6.85
CA GLU A 396 -2.94 -32.81 6.45
C GLU A 396 -2.74 -33.12 4.95
N ASN A 397 -3.76 -33.64 4.25
CA ASN A 397 -3.68 -34.04 2.85
C ASN A 397 -4.63 -33.27 1.91
N ALA A 398 -5.41 -32.34 2.42
CA ALA A 398 -6.35 -31.55 1.62
C ALA A 398 -5.64 -30.57 0.69
N LYS A 399 -6.09 -30.48 -0.57
CA LYS A 399 -5.57 -29.51 -1.55
C LYS A 399 -6.52 -28.32 -1.64
N ILE A 400 -5.93 -27.11 -1.73
CA ILE A 400 -6.69 -25.89 -1.99
C ILE A 400 -7.51 -26.05 -3.28
N GLY A 401 -8.81 -25.77 -3.21
CA GLY A 401 -9.75 -25.90 -4.35
C GLY A 401 -10.41 -27.28 -4.48
N GLU A 402 -10.19 -28.21 -3.56
CA GLU A 402 -10.84 -29.52 -3.56
C GLU A 402 -12.28 -29.41 -3.04
N THR A 403 -13.25 -29.85 -3.83
CA THR A 403 -14.67 -29.86 -3.42
C THR A 403 -14.99 -31.11 -2.63
N LEU A 404 -15.47 -30.92 -1.41
CA LEU A 404 -15.93 -32.00 -0.54
C LEU A 404 -17.39 -32.26 -0.70
N GLN A 405 -17.73 -33.55 -0.73
CA GLN A 405 -19.11 -34.04 -0.52
C GLN A 405 -19.23 -34.57 0.90
N LEU A 406 -19.87 -33.83 1.75
CA LEU A 406 -20.19 -34.25 3.11
C LEU A 406 -21.41 -35.19 3.08
N GLN A 407 -21.33 -36.30 3.83
CA GLN A 407 -22.43 -37.29 3.92
C GLN A 407 -23.46 -36.95 5.00
N GLU A 408 -23.11 -36.03 5.90
CA GLU A 408 -23.95 -35.58 7.00
C GLU A 408 -24.06 -34.05 7.02
N GLU A 409 -25.12 -33.52 7.62
CA GLU A 409 -25.36 -32.10 7.80
C GLU A 409 -24.36 -31.53 8.81
N VAL A 410 -23.58 -30.54 8.39
CA VAL A 410 -22.65 -29.83 9.28
C VAL A 410 -23.42 -28.82 10.09
N ARG A 411 -23.23 -28.84 11.41
CA ARG A 411 -23.78 -27.83 12.32
C ARG A 411 -22.67 -26.93 12.82
N LEU A 412 -22.65 -25.71 12.30
CA LEU A 412 -21.71 -24.67 12.68
C LEU A 412 -22.34 -23.76 13.73
N ARG A 413 -21.54 -23.39 14.74
CA ARG A 413 -21.86 -22.35 15.71
C ARG A 413 -20.77 -21.32 15.69
N MET A 414 -21.11 -20.03 15.73
CA MET A 414 -20.14 -18.98 15.90
C MET A 414 -19.36 -19.20 17.20
N ASP A 415 -18.04 -19.07 17.11
CA ASP A 415 -17.21 -19.16 18.30
C ASP A 415 -17.38 -17.91 19.16
N THR A 416 -17.28 -18.08 20.47
CA THR A 416 -17.50 -17.03 21.45
C THR A 416 -16.33 -16.96 22.42
N MET A 417 -16.06 -15.78 22.94
CA MET A 417 -14.97 -15.54 23.88
C MET A 417 -15.52 -15.26 25.28
N LYS A 418 -14.77 -15.68 26.29
CA LYS A 418 -15.06 -15.35 27.69
C LYS A 418 -14.13 -14.24 28.16
N ASP A 419 -14.72 -13.24 28.82
CA ASP A 419 -13.93 -12.29 29.60
C ASP A 419 -13.47 -12.91 30.94
N PRO A 420 -12.59 -12.22 31.71
CA PRO A 420 -12.13 -12.71 33.02
C PRO A 420 -13.26 -12.97 34.03
N ASP A 421 -14.41 -12.33 33.88
CA ASP A 421 -15.58 -12.48 34.73
C ASP A 421 -16.50 -13.62 34.27
N GLY A 422 -16.14 -14.29 33.16
CA GLY A 422 -16.87 -15.43 32.60
C GLY A 422 -18.03 -15.06 31.68
N ASN A 423 -18.23 -13.76 31.35
CA ASN A 423 -19.24 -13.33 30.38
C ASN A 423 -18.86 -13.73 28.97
N LEU A 424 -19.87 -14.09 28.17
CA LEU A 424 -19.68 -14.45 26.77
C LEU A 424 -19.83 -13.24 25.85
N TRP A 425 -18.90 -13.10 24.91
CA TRP A 425 -18.85 -12.06 23.91
C TRP A 425 -18.69 -12.67 22.53
N LEU A 426 -19.30 -12.07 21.51
CA LEU A 426 -19.07 -12.41 20.12
C LEU A 426 -17.85 -11.64 19.61
N PRO A 427 -16.74 -12.28 19.16
CA PRO A 427 -15.58 -11.58 18.64
C PRO A 427 -15.87 -10.98 17.27
N LEU A 428 -15.36 -9.79 17.00
CA LEU A 428 -15.32 -9.17 15.68
C LEU A 428 -13.87 -8.83 15.33
N PHE A 429 -13.41 -9.37 14.22
CA PHE A 429 -12.09 -9.11 13.66
C PHE A 429 -12.24 -8.40 12.32
N PHE A 430 -11.37 -7.45 12.03
CA PHE A 430 -11.44 -6.76 10.73
C PHE A 430 -10.72 -7.52 9.61
N ASN A 431 -9.81 -8.41 9.95
CA ASN A 431 -9.08 -9.28 9.02
C ASN A 431 -8.66 -10.59 9.70
N THR A 432 -8.15 -11.52 8.91
CA THR A 432 -7.70 -12.83 9.41
C THR A 432 -6.43 -12.73 10.26
N GLU A 433 -5.55 -11.75 10.03
CA GLU A 433 -4.33 -11.55 10.83
C GLU A 433 -4.65 -11.20 12.29
N ALA A 434 -5.61 -10.30 12.52
CA ALA A 434 -6.08 -9.97 13.86
C ALA A 434 -6.63 -11.20 14.60
N MET A 435 -7.28 -12.09 13.87
CA MET A 435 -7.83 -13.33 14.41
C MET A 435 -6.75 -14.37 14.76
N HIS A 436 -5.67 -14.47 13.97
CA HIS A 436 -4.58 -15.43 14.20
C HIS A 436 -3.68 -15.06 15.40
N LYS A 437 -3.83 -13.91 16.01
CA LYS A 437 -3.17 -13.55 17.28
C LYS A 437 -3.67 -14.39 18.46
N GLY A 438 -4.84 -15.07 18.30
CA GLY A 438 -5.39 -16.03 19.25
C GLY A 438 -5.20 -17.47 18.79
N GLU A 439 -5.34 -18.44 19.70
CA GLU A 439 -5.28 -19.86 19.34
C GLU A 439 -6.54 -20.26 18.54
N THR A 440 -6.34 -20.60 17.31
CA THR A 440 -7.08 -21.37 16.30
C THR A 440 -8.60 -21.50 16.38
N ALA A 441 -9.31 -20.76 15.52
CA ALA A 441 -10.57 -21.24 14.97
C ALA A 441 -10.30 -22.17 13.77
N ASN A 442 -10.90 -23.35 13.75
CA ASN A 442 -10.68 -24.32 12.68
C ASN A 442 -11.46 -23.99 11.39
N ILE A 443 -12.50 -23.15 11.49
CA ILE A 443 -13.36 -22.76 10.37
C ILE A 443 -13.56 -21.26 10.42
N ILE A 444 -13.24 -20.57 9.32
CA ILE A 444 -13.41 -19.13 9.17
C ILE A 444 -14.40 -18.92 8.02
N MET A 445 -15.41 -18.12 8.25
CA MET A 445 -16.39 -17.74 7.22
C MET A 445 -16.56 -16.23 7.18
N PRO A 446 -16.73 -15.64 5.99
CA PRO A 446 -17.10 -14.25 5.87
C PRO A 446 -18.53 -14.02 6.36
N VAL A 447 -18.72 -13.05 7.25
CA VAL A 447 -20.02 -12.64 7.76
C VAL A 447 -20.14 -11.13 7.66
N THR A 448 -21.30 -10.60 7.27
CA THR A 448 -21.45 -9.14 7.20
C THR A 448 -21.33 -8.51 8.59
N ILE A 449 -20.78 -7.30 8.65
CA ILE A 449 -20.67 -6.54 9.92
C ILE A 449 -22.06 -6.43 10.56
N LEU A 450 -23.09 -6.16 9.76
CA LEU A 450 -24.46 -6.03 10.26
C LEU A 450 -24.95 -7.31 10.94
N ASP A 451 -24.69 -8.48 10.35
CA ASP A 451 -25.09 -9.75 10.93
C ASP A 451 -24.35 -10.03 12.23
N VAL A 452 -23.04 -9.78 12.30
CA VAL A 452 -22.26 -9.93 13.54
C VAL A 452 -22.84 -9.06 14.65
N LEU A 453 -23.18 -7.78 14.37
CA LEU A 453 -23.76 -6.89 15.37
C LEU A 453 -25.15 -7.36 15.82
N LYS A 454 -26.00 -7.82 14.90
CA LYS A 454 -27.31 -8.40 15.20
C LYS A 454 -27.19 -9.67 16.03
N PHE A 455 -26.31 -10.58 15.67
CA PHE A 455 -26.05 -11.79 16.46
C PHE A 455 -25.56 -11.47 17.87
N GLY A 456 -24.69 -10.47 18.01
CA GLY A 456 -24.22 -9.99 19.31
C GLY A 456 -25.33 -9.38 20.19
N LEU A 457 -26.32 -8.73 19.56
CA LEU A 457 -27.49 -8.17 20.23
C LEU A 457 -28.51 -9.27 20.63
N GLU A 458 -28.85 -10.18 19.71
CA GLU A 458 -29.92 -11.17 19.83
C GLU A 458 -29.51 -12.40 20.64
N GLY A 459 -28.24 -12.77 20.71
CA GLY A 459 -27.76 -13.94 21.42
C GLY A 459 -28.08 -13.90 22.90
N GLU A 460 -28.91 -14.85 23.42
CA GLU A 460 -29.42 -14.83 24.80
C GLU A 460 -28.30 -14.80 25.84
N ASP A 461 -27.23 -15.58 25.65
CA ASP A 461 -26.12 -15.71 26.59
C ASP A 461 -25.02 -14.67 26.38
N LEU A 462 -25.08 -13.90 25.28
CA LEU A 462 -24.04 -12.91 24.94
C LEU A 462 -24.25 -11.59 25.69
N LYS A 463 -23.15 -10.93 26.04
CA LYS A 463 -23.13 -9.55 26.58
C LYS A 463 -23.05 -8.49 25.48
N GLY A 464 -22.73 -8.90 24.25
CA GLY A 464 -22.55 -8.05 23.08
C GLY A 464 -21.43 -8.53 22.17
N VAL A 465 -20.75 -7.60 21.53
CA VAL A 465 -19.62 -7.83 20.61
C VAL A 465 -18.32 -7.30 21.22
N VAL A 466 -17.23 -8.02 21.09
CA VAL A 466 -15.88 -7.54 21.41
C VAL A 466 -15.06 -7.38 20.13
N ILE A 467 -14.59 -6.17 19.87
CA ILE A 467 -13.78 -5.83 18.71
C ILE A 467 -12.32 -6.01 19.07
N ASP A 468 -11.56 -6.65 18.15
CA ASP A 468 -10.13 -6.93 18.25
C ASP A 468 -9.69 -7.45 19.65
N PRO A 469 -10.22 -8.61 20.06
CA PRO A 469 -10.07 -9.10 21.44
C PRO A 469 -8.63 -9.40 21.85
N PHE A 470 -7.70 -9.59 20.91
CA PHE A 470 -6.33 -10.03 21.18
C PHE A 470 -5.29 -8.92 21.19
N ASP A 471 -5.63 -7.71 20.74
CA ASP A 471 -4.71 -6.57 20.76
C ASP A 471 -5.25 -5.43 21.63
N ARG A 472 -6.29 -4.76 21.18
CA ARG A 472 -6.86 -3.60 21.89
C ARG A 472 -8.37 -3.73 22.06
N PRO A 473 -8.84 -4.64 22.91
CA PRO A 473 -10.24 -4.99 22.98
C PRO A 473 -11.14 -3.79 23.31
N PHE A 474 -12.24 -3.69 22.58
CA PHE A 474 -13.32 -2.76 22.85
C PHE A 474 -14.66 -3.48 22.80
N THR A 475 -15.44 -3.36 23.88
CA THR A 475 -16.73 -4.03 24.01
C THR A 475 -17.89 -3.12 23.60
N LEU A 476 -18.73 -3.61 22.71
CA LEU A 476 -20.03 -3.06 22.39
C LEU A 476 -21.08 -3.84 23.18
N SER A 477 -21.54 -3.29 24.30
CA SER A 477 -22.62 -3.90 25.08
C SER A 477 -23.92 -3.92 24.28
N LYS A 478 -24.89 -4.76 24.69
CA LYS A 478 -26.21 -4.81 24.04
C LYS A 478 -26.90 -3.46 23.97
N ASP A 479 -26.85 -2.67 25.02
CA ASP A 479 -27.47 -1.32 25.05
C ASP A 479 -26.82 -0.41 23.98
N LEU A 480 -25.50 -0.49 23.81
CA LEU A 480 -24.78 0.30 22.82
C LEU A 480 -25.04 -0.20 21.40
N LEU A 481 -25.14 -1.52 21.21
CA LEU A 481 -25.51 -2.15 19.92
C LEU A 481 -26.92 -1.76 19.50
N GLU A 482 -27.90 -1.82 20.42
CA GLU A 482 -29.29 -1.45 20.16
C GLU A 482 -29.40 0.00 19.70
N LYS A 483 -28.74 0.89 20.44
CA LYS A 483 -28.69 2.31 20.08
C LYS A 483 -28.06 2.54 18.71
N PHE A 484 -26.88 1.94 18.46
CA PHE A 484 -26.16 2.10 17.20
C PHE A 484 -26.99 1.59 16.00
N LEU A 485 -27.60 0.40 16.11
CA LEU A 485 -28.41 -0.19 15.04
C LEU A 485 -29.69 0.64 14.78
N SER A 486 -30.32 1.17 15.84
CA SER A 486 -31.47 2.07 15.70
C SER A 486 -31.10 3.38 14.98
N ASP A 487 -29.97 4.00 15.33
CA ASP A 487 -29.46 5.21 14.68
C ASP A 487 -29.11 4.93 13.21
N TYR A 488 -28.49 3.78 12.93
CA TYR A 488 -28.18 3.33 11.56
C TYR A 488 -29.45 3.15 10.71
N GLU A 489 -30.48 2.49 11.23
CA GLU A 489 -31.74 2.29 10.51
C GLU A 489 -32.43 3.62 10.18
N GLY A 490 -32.43 4.56 11.12
CA GLY A 490 -32.93 5.91 10.89
C GLY A 490 -32.20 6.66 9.78
N TRP A 491 -30.86 6.56 9.76
CA TRP A 491 -30.02 7.18 8.74
C TRP A 491 -30.18 6.50 7.36
N ALA A 492 -30.25 5.17 7.30
CA ALA A 492 -30.49 4.42 6.07
C ALA A 492 -31.85 4.76 5.43
N ALA A 493 -32.89 4.92 6.25
CA ALA A 493 -34.23 5.32 5.79
C ALA A 493 -34.23 6.73 5.17
N GLN A 494 -33.54 7.69 5.77
CA GLN A 494 -33.42 9.06 5.23
C GLN A 494 -32.70 9.09 3.87
N ARG A 495 -31.65 8.30 3.70
CA ARG A 495 -30.88 8.21 2.46
C ARG A 495 -31.69 7.60 1.31
N ASN A 496 -32.46 6.57 1.61
CA ASN A 496 -33.34 5.91 0.60
C ASN A 496 -34.52 6.80 0.21
N GLY A 497 -35.02 7.65 1.10
CA GLY A 497 -36.05 8.64 0.81
C GLY A 497 -35.59 9.73 -0.17
N ASN A 498 -34.36 10.21 -0.01
CA ASN A 498 -33.78 11.25 -0.90
C ASN A 498 -33.46 10.76 -2.32
N ASN A 499 -33.23 9.44 -2.49
CA ASN A 499 -33.00 8.84 -3.83
C ASN A 499 -34.29 8.56 -4.62
N GLN A 500 -35.46 8.74 -4.04
CA GLN A 500 -36.75 8.58 -4.72
C GLN A 500 -37.35 9.95 -5.21
N GLU A 501 -36.77 11.07 -4.77
CA GLU A 501 -37.18 12.42 -5.17
C GLU A 501 -36.23 13.09 -6.19
N SER A 502 -35.19 12.44 -6.64
CA SER A 502 -34.25 12.89 -7.68
C SER A 502 -34.36 11.98 -8.92
#